data_08e2d32c71c79d53d05f5fac5268ddcc
#
_entry.id   08e2d32c71c79d53d05f5fac5268ddcc
#
_cell.length_a   1.000
_cell.length_b   1.000
_cell.length_c   1.000
_cell.angle_alpha   90.00
_cell.angle_beta   90.00
_cell.angle_gamma   90.00
#
_symmetry.space_group_name_H-M   'P 1'
#
loop_
_entity.id
_entity.type
_entity.pdbx_description
1 polymer ?
#
loop_
_entity_poly.entity_id
_entity_poly.type
_entity_poly.pdbx_seq_one_letter_code
_entity_poly.pdbx_strand_id
1 'polypeptide(L)'
;MTDKENGETYLNKYFVPYLPLILLIIIAGVISYYRLLIQMDIGPISDTCDFLLNALYFSGQGVGYYDWTRPVFFPLLIAIVFKLGFVSATAAYVVDILIYIFGLIGFYLLLSLHFNKIESFFGGLLYATFPIIILLSGLGFSDFTCGAFVIWAFYFLVLAVKENSKFFILFFLFWTMAFLTRFNAALIIFPVVLYIFMNKQEIKNHKYIGWGILASFLLIIPVLWFYQIKFGNILFPFMDTFGATSRTFSPEYHPYNVDPLFYIKGFFSYTGFESFIITFLIIIGIAVYTIIRVKNQSDIRNKLLSIVSKEDMNLKFKLLIFAVLTLIFIVTFGQVHYMVSEVIFLAVGLVFFTLINELNIKNIDLHILVFSWFMAFFIFNSVYVIKSSRYFILMAPGVAYLLLLGLRTVFNELTVKLKKGNLIFPVFALILTVFILLSTASLLPSIEDRFQGIRVTNEKIAIASEWFINYEPDYKNKVIYSNLWPYLAWHLKTDVKIMFTFKNNQAYLGGVKDNTTFTQQDNLASNNYLVDNNADYYFSSDAINLTSYKPIKQFGSVIIYERI
;
A
#
# COMPACT_ATOMS: atom_id res chain seq x y z
N MET A 1 -39.59 -13.82 -36.22
CA MET A 1 -39.49 -12.41 -35.72
C MET A 1 -39.33 -12.33 -34.20
N THR A 2 -39.38 -13.43 -33.44
CA THR A 2 -39.36 -13.49 -31.98
C THR A 2 -37.97 -13.66 -31.34
N ASP A 3 -36.95 -14.05 -32.09
CA ASP A 3 -35.62 -14.32 -31.52
C ASP A 3 -34.70 -13.06 -31.45
N LYS A 4 -34.94 -12.05 -32.26
CA LYS A 4 -34.18 -10.80 -32.23
C LYS A 4 -34.52 -9.90 -31.01
N GLU A 5 -35.81 -9.85 -30.64
CA GLU A 5 -36.23 -9.06 -29.46
C GLU A 5 -35.69 -9.64 -28.15
N ASN A 6 -35.57 -10.97 -28.05
CA ASN A 6 -35.01 -11.61 -26.86
C ASN A 6 -33.48 -11.41 -26.73
N GLY A 7 -32.73 -11.35 -27.84
CA GLY A 7 -31.28 -11.12 -27.83
C GLY A 7 -30.90 -9.69 -27.46
N GLU A 8 -31.61 -8.68 -27.97
CA GLU A 8 -31.37 -7.27 -27.60
C GLU A 8 -31.71 -7.01 -26.13
N THR A 9 -32.78 -7.61 -25.62
CA THR A 9 -33.20 -7.48 -24.22
C THR A 9 -32.21 -8.15 -23.27
N TYR A 10 -31.59 -9.29 -23.65
CA TYR A 10 -30.60 -10.01 -22.84
C TYR A 10 -29.27 -9.26 -22.76
N LEU A 11 -28.74 -8.78 -23.87
CA LEU A 11 -27.54 -7.96 -23.95
C LEU A 11 -27.69 -6.66 -23.15
N ASN A 12 -28.79 -5.94 -23.35
CA ASN A 12 -29.05 -4.68 -22.63
C ASN A 12 -29.26 -4.91 -21.13
N LYS A 13 -29.87 -6.00 -20.72
CA LYS A 13 -30.15 -6.30 -19.31
C LYS A 13 -28.93 -6.81 -18.53
N TYR A 14 -28.10 -7.63 -19.15
CA TYR A 14 -27.03 -8.34 -18.44
C TYR A 14 -25.61 -7.88 -18.79
N PHE A 15 -25.36 -7.34 -19.99
CA PHE A 15 -24.01 -6.96 -20.41
C PHE A 15 -23.72 -5.46 -20.27
N VAL A 16 -24.61 -4.62 -20.77
CA VAL A 16 -24.44 -3.14 -20.73
C VAL A 16 -24.18 -2.60 -19.32
N PRO A 17 -24.81 -3.11 -18.25
CA PRO A 17 -24.54 -2.65 -16.90
C PRO A 17 -23.10 -2.87 -16.40
N TYR A 18 -22.39 -3.86 -16.92
CA TYR A 18 -21.02 -4.20 -16.51
C TYR A 18 -19.95 -3.68 -17.46
N LEU A 19 -20.34 -3.08 -18.59
CA LEU A 19 -19.40 -2.58 -19.59
C LEU A 19 -18.34 -1.62 -19.02
N PRO A 20 -18.67 -0.66 -18.12
CA PRO A 20 -17.64 0.21 -17.52
C PRO A 20 -16.61 -0.56 -16.69
N LEU A 21 -17.02 -1.58 -15.93
CA LEU A 21 -16.12 -2.43 -15.17
C LEU A 21 -15.23 -3.26 -16.10
N ILE A 22 -15.80 -3.86 -17.14
CA ILE A 22 -15.05 -4.66 -18.13
C ILE A 22 -14.00 -3.78 -18.80
N LEU A 23 -14.36 -2.57 -19.21
CA LEU A 23 -13.45 -1.62 -19.83
C LEU A 23 -12.31 -1.24 -18.87
N LEU A 24 -12.63 -1.00 -17.59
CA LEU A 24 -11.63 -0.71 -16.57
C LEU A 24 -10.62 -1.88 -16.40
N ILE A 25 -11.11 -3.12 -16.36
CA ILE A 25 -10.27 -4.32 -16.25
C ILE A 25 -9.37 -4.46 -17.49
N ILE A 26 -9.91 -4.21 -18.70
CA ILE A 26 -9.14 -4.29 -19.94
C ILE A 26 -8.01 -3.23 -19.93
N ILE A 27 -8.32 -1.98 -19.61
CA ILE A 27 -7.33 -0.89 -19.55
C ILE A 27 -6.25 -1.22 -18.52
N ALA A 28 -6.63 -1.57 -17.29
CA ALA A 28 -5.68 -1.93 -16.24
C ALA A 28 -4.87 -3.18 -16.62
N GLY A 29 -5.49 -4.17 -17.27
CA GLY A 29 -4.83 -5.38 -17.77
C GLY A 29 -3.77 -5.07 -18.82
N VAL A 30 -4.06 -4.18 -19.77
CA VAL A 30 -3.08 -3.76 -20.81
C VAL A 30 -1.90 -3.02 -20.18
N ILE A 31 -2.16 -2.07 -19.27
CA ILE A 31 -1.11 -1.34 -18.54
C ILE A 31 -0.25 -2.33 -17.73
N SER A 32 -0.89 -3.22 -16.99
CA SER A 32 -0.19 -4.20 -16.15
C SER A 32 0.60 -5.21 -16.98
N TYR A 33 0.10 -5.63 -18.14
CA TYR A 33 0.84 -6.51 -19.04
C TYR A 33 2.11 -5.85 -19.58
N TYR A 34 2.01 -4.59 -20.03
CA TYR A 34 3.20 -3.85 -20.46
C TYR A 34 4.21 -3.67 -19.31
N ARG A 35 3.71 -3.34 -18.11
CA ARG A 35 4.55 -3.24 -16.91
C ARG A 35 5.23 -4.56 -16.53
N LEU A 36 4.52 -5.69 -16.72
CA LEU A 36 5.07 -7.05 -16.50
C LEU A 36 6.26 -7.31 -17.42
N LEU A 37 6.15 -6.97 -18.71
CA LEU A 37 7.25 -7.17 -19.67
C LEU A 37 8.51 -6.40 -19.25
N ILE A 38 8.35 -5.13 -18.84
CA ILE A 38 9.45 -4.32 -18.31
C ILE A 38 10.04 -4.99 -17.05
N GLN A 39 9.19 -5.48 -16.12
CA GLN A 39 9.68 -6.08 -14.87
C GLN A 39 10.41 -7.40 -15.08
N MET A 40 9.99 -8.19 -16.07
CA MET A 40 10.69 -9.43 -16.42
C MET A 40 12.12 -9.17 -16.90
N ASP A 41 12.35 -8.03 -17.56
CA ASP A 41 13.67 -7.61 -18.03
C ASP A 41 14.53 -7.01 -16.89
N ILE A 42 13.94 -6.26 -15.97
CA ILE A 42 14.62 -5.68 -14.81
C ILE A 42 15.06 -6.77 -13.81
N GLY A 43 14.28 -7.83 -13.65
CA GLY A 43 14.47 -8.84 -12.62
C GLY A 43 13.89 -8.48 -11.25
N PRO A 44 14.06 -9.35 -10.24
CA PRO A 44 13.50 -9.13 -8.91
C PRO A 44 14.23 -8.02 -8.14
N ILE A 45 13.49 -7.29 -7.33
CA ILE A 45 14.00 -6.27 -6.42
C ILE A 45 14.16 -6.88 -5.02
N SER A 46 14.99 -6.31 -4.16
CA SER A 46 15.36 -6.82 -2.84
C SER A 46 14.21 -7.51 -2.06
N ASP A 47 13.14 -6.76 -1.76
CA ASP A 47 11.97 -7.31 -1.05
C ASP A 47 11.28 -8.45 -1.83
N THR A 48 11.28 -8.39 -3.16
CA THR A 48 10.73 -9.46 -3.99
C THR A 48 11.53 -10.74 -3.83
N CYS A 49 12.86 -10.64 -3.75
CA CYS A 49 13.72 -11.80 -3.49
C CYS A 49 13.40 -12.46 -2.15
N ASP A 50 13.15 -11.67 -1.10
CA ASP A 50 12.74 -12.20 0.22
C ASP A 50 11.42 -12.99 0.11
N PHE A 51 10.41 -12.44 -0.60
CA PHE A 51 9.14 -13.13 -0.79
C PHE A 51 9.29 -14.41 -1.64
N LEU A 52 10.16 -14.38 -2.64
CA LEU A 52 10.47 -15.56 -3.47
C LEU A 52 11.14 -16.67 -2.67
N LEU A 53 12.11 -16.31 -1.79
CA LEU A 53 12.79 -17.26 -0.92
C LEU A 53 11.83 -17.88 0.11
N ASN A 54 10.98 -17.06 0.70
CA ASN A 54 9.93 -17.53 1.60
C ASN A 54 8.94 -18.45 0.87
N ALA A 55 8.60 -18.15 -0.38
CA ALA A 55 7.76 -18.98 -1.21
C ALA A 55 8.41 -20.34 -1.56
N LEU A 56 9.73 -20.36 -1.82
CA LEU A 56 10.50 -21.61 -2.00
C LEU A 56 10.41 -22.48 -0.75
N TYR A 57 10.56 -21.89 0.44
CA TYR A 57 10.41 -22.62 1.69
C TYR A 57 9.01 -23.22 1.84
N PHE A 58 7.94 -22.42 1.65
CA PHE A 58 6.56 -22.89 1.79
C PHE A 58 6.15 -23.87 0.70
N SER A 59 6.78 -23.85 -0.47
CA SER A 59 6.56 -24.84 -1.52
C SER A 59 7.29 -26.16 -1.30
N GLY A 60 8.23 -26.23 -0.33
CA GLY A 60 9.06 -27.37 -0.06
C GLY A 60 10.23 -27.54 -1.03
N GLN A 61 10.57 -26.50 -1.81
CA GLN A 61 11.63 -26.54 -2.83
C GLN A 61 12.88 -25.75 -2.43
N GLY A 62 12.84 -25.00 -1.32
CA GLY A 62 13.92 -24.14 -0.87
C GLY A 62 14.63 -24.61 0.37
N VAL A 63 15.81 -24.06 0.59
CA VAL A 63 16.73 -24.46 1.68
C VAL A 63 16.37 -23.75 2.99
N GLY A 64 15.83 -22.53 2.94
CA GLY A 64 15.53 -21.77 4.14
C GLY A 64 14.51 -20.68 3.91
N TYR A 65 13.81 -20.33 4.97
CA TYR A 65 13.00 -19.14 5.05
C TYR A 65 13.93 -17.97 5.37
N TYR A 66 13.94 -16.97 4.51
CA TYR A 66 14.98 -15.96 4.56
C TYR A 66 14.69 -14.82 5.53
N ASP A 67 13.52 -14.20 5.43
CA ASP A 67 13.09 -13.17 6.37
C ASP A 67 11.87 -13.64 7.18
N TRP A 68 12.15 -14.20 8.36
CA TRP A 68 11.18 -14.79 9.25
C TRP A 68 10.19 -13.78 9.86
N THR A 69 10.54 -12.50 9.86
CA THR A 69 9.72 -11.45 10.46
C THR A 69 8.67 -10.92 9.49
N ARG A 70 8.78 -11.22 8.18
CA ARG A 70 7.81 -10.80 7.19
C ARG A 70 6.50 -11.59 7.29
N PRO A 71 5.35 -10.94 7.05
CA PRO A 71 4.06 -11.60 6.98
C PRO A 71 4.04 -12.70 5.91
N VAL A 72 3.34 -13.81 6.20
CA VAL A 72 3.44 -15.05 5.44
C VAL A 72 2.49 -15.15 4.23
N PHE A 73 1.44 -14.31 4.16
CA PHE A 73 0.33 -14.57 3.24
C PHE A 73 0.71 -14.38 1.76
N PHE A 74 1.44 -13.31 1.44
CA PHE A 74 1.88 -13.08 0.04
C PHE A 74 2.86 -14.17 -0.44
N PRO A 75 3.91 -14.56 0.31
CA PRO A 75 4.73 -15.71 -0.04
C PRO A 75 3.95 -17.02 -0.20
N LEU A 76 2.90 -17.27 0.60
CA LEU A 76 2.06 -18.45 0.44
C LEU A 76 1.32 -18.48 -0.90
N LEU A 77 0.84 -17.33 -1.38
CA LEU A 77 0.20 -17.23 -2.70
C LEU A 77 1.18 -17.54 -3.83
N ILE A 78 2.43 -17.05 -3.74
CA ILE A 78 3.48 -17.39 -4.69
C ILE A 78 3.85 -18.88 -4.59
N ALA A 79 3.90 -19.44 -3.38
CA ALA A 79 4.22 -20.84 -3.15
C ALA A 79 3.22 -21.81 -3.80
N ILE A 80 1.95 -21.43 -3.92
CA ILE A 80 0.96 -22.20 -4.67
C ILE A 80 1.39 -22.32 -6.14
N VAL A 81 1.85 -21.23 -6.76
CA VAL A 81 2.33 -21.22 -8.15
C VAL A 81 3.59 -22.06 -8.30
N PHE A 82 4.50 -21.99 -7.31
CA PHE A 82 5.71 -22.81 -7.28
C PHE A 82 5.40 -24.32 -7.18
N LYS A 83 4.40 -24.70 -6.38
CA LYS A 83 3.94 -26.09 -6.28
C LYS A 83 3.35 -26.62 -7.59
N LEU A 84 2.82 -25.74 -8.43
CA LEU A 84 2.35 -26.10 -9.79
C LEU A 84 3.50 -26.24 -10.80
N GLY A 85 4.76 -26.03 -10.39
CA GLY A 85 5.96 -26.21 -11.22
C GLY A 85 6.52 -24.90 -11.82
N PHE A 86 5.90 -23.75 -11.59
CA PHE A 86 6.35 -22.46 -12.15
C PHE A 86 7.25 -21.69 -11.17
N VAL A 87 8.46 -22.20 -10.94
CA VAL A 87 9.44 -21.59 -10.00
C VAL A 87 10.24 -20.50 -10.71
N SER A 88 9.72 -19.28 -10.72
CA SER A 88 10.37 -18.11 -11.33
C SER A 88 10.00 -16.81 -10.62
N ALA A 89 10.81 -15.76 -10.79
CA ALA A 89 10.46 -14.42 -10.31
C ALA A 89 9.17 -13.89 -10.96
N THR A 90 8.93 -14.24 -12.22
CA THR A 90 7.71 -13.89 -12.97
C THR A 90 6.44 -14.36 -12.25
N ALA A 91 6.49 -15.47 -11.52
CA ALA A 91 5.34 -15.95 -10.74
C ALA A 91 4.90 -14.91 -9.69
N ALA A 92 5.85 -14.26 -8.98
CA ALA A 92 5.54 -13.22 -8.02
C ALA A 92 4.91 -11.98 -8.69
N TYR A 93 5.42 -11.59 -9.87
CA TYR A 93 4.89 -10.45 -10.63
C TYR A 93 3.47 -10.69 -11.12
N VAL A 94 3.20 -11.89 -11.65
CA VAL A 94 1.87 -12.27 -12.12
C VAL A 94 0.88 -12.35 -10.97
N VAL A 95 1.25 -12.95 -9.84
CA VAL A 95 0.42 -13.00 -8.63
C VAL A 95 0.09 -11.59 -8.14
N ASP A 96 1.07 -10.69 -8.08
CA ASP A 96 0.89 -9.29 -7.68
C ASP A 96 -0.11 -8.55 -8.58
N ILE A 97 0.05 -8.68 -9.92
CA ILE A 97 -0.84 -8.07 -10.91
C ILE A 97 -2.27 -8.62 -10.82
N LEU A 98 -2.43 -9.94 -10.71
CA LEU A 98 -3.76 -10.54 -10.61
C LEU A 98 -4.50 -10.08 -9.37
N ILE A 99 -3.80 -9.97 -8.23
CA ILE A 99 -4.40 -9.49 -6.98
C ILE A 99 -4.66 -7.97 -7.06
N TYR A 100 -3.79 -7.20 -7.71
CA TYR A 100 -4.05 -5.79 -7.97
C TYR A 100 -5.35 -5.59 -8.78
N ILE A 101 -5.53 -6.34 -9.88
CA ILE A 101 -6.76 -6.29 -10.68
C ILE A 101 -7.98 -6.72 -9.84
N PHE A 102 -7.84 -7.76 -9.03
CA PHE A 102 -8.89 -8.17 -8.08
C PHE A 102 -9.24 -7.03 -7.10
N GLY A 103 -8.24 -6.32 -6.57
CA GLY A 103 -8.44 -5.14 -5.73
C GLY A 103 -9.13 -3.99 -6.48
N LEU A 104 -8.78 -3.76 -7.74
CA LEU A 104 -9.41 -2.74 -8.59
C LEU A 104 -10.90 -3.03 -8.84
N ILE A 105 -11.26 -4.31 -9.03
CA ILE A 105 -12.67 -4.74 -9.11
C ILE A 105 -13.39 -4.39 -7.80
N GLY A 106 -12.80 -4.75 -6.66
CA GLY A 106 -13.35 -4.40 -5.34
C GLY A 106 -13.51 -2.90 -5.15
N PHE A 107 -12.54 -2.11 -5.62
CA PHE A 107 -12.61 -0.65 -5.53
C PHE A 107 -13.73 -0.07 -6.40
N TYR A 108 -13.88 -0.55 -7.64
CA TYR A 108 -15.03 -0.17 -8.48
C TYR A 108 -16.37 -0.47 -7.80
N LEU A 109 -16.51 -1.64 -7.18
CA LEU A 109 -17.71 -2.03 -6.46
C LEU A 109 -17.94 -1.14 -5.22
N LEU A 110 -16.90 -0.82 -4.46
CA LEU A 110 -16.97 0.10 -3.33
C LEU A 110 -17.43 1.51 -3.76
N LEU A 111 -16.87 2.01 -4.87
CA LEU A 111 -17.30 3.27 -5.47
C LEU A 111 -18.79 3.22 -5.89
N SER A 112 -19.23 2.10 -6.47
CA SER A 112 -20.60 1.92 -6.96
C SER A 112 -21.67 1.90 -5.85
N LEU A 113 -21.28 1.84 -4.59
CA LEU A 113 -22.19 2.02 -3.45
C LEU A 113 -22.68 3.47 -3.31
N HIS A 114 -21.98 4.44 -3.87
CA HIS A 114 -22.33 5.86 -3.77
C HIS A 114 -22.37 6.57 -5.14
N PHE A 115 -21.55 6.16 -6.07
CA PHE A 115 -21.40 6.77 -7.38
C PHE A 115 -22.12 5.96 -8.46
N ASN A 116 -22.49 6.61 -9.56
CA ASN A 116 -23.01 5.88 -10.72
C ASN A 116 -21.87 5.10 -11.43
N LYS A 117 -22.22 4.24 -12.40
CA LYS A 117 -21.28 3.35 -13.08
C LYS A 117 -20.16 4.07 -13.83
N ILE A 118 -20.47 5.23 -14.45
CA ILE A 118 -19.48 6.05 -15.19
C ILE A 118 -18.55 6.74 -14.20
N GLU A 119 -19.09 7.29 -13.13
CA GLU A 119 -18.31 7.90 -12.05
C GLU A 119 -17.40 6.86 -11.39
N SER A 120 -17.92 5.65 -11.12
CA SER A 120 -17.14 4.54 -10.54
C SER A 120 -16.03 4.07 -11.47
N PHE A 121 -16.28 4.01 -12.78
CA PHE A 121 -15.25 3.73 -13.78
C PHE A 121 -14.15 4.80 -13.72
N PHE A 122 -14.53 6.07 -13.72
CA PHE A 122 -13.58 7.17 -13.70
C PHE A 122 -12.74 7.18 -12.41
N GLY A 123 -13.35 6.96 -11.24
CA GLY A 123 -12.63 6.82 -9.97
C GLY A 123 -11.68 5.61 -9.94
N GLY A 124 -12.12 4.48 -10.49
CA GLY A 124 -11.27 3.29 -10.67
C GLY A 124 -10.10 3.54 -11.61
N LEU A 125 -10.35 4.27 -12.72
CA LEU A 125 -9.31 4.66 -13.68
C LEU A 125 -8.28 5.61 -13.03
N LEU A 126 -8.72 6.63 -12.30
CA LEU A 126 -7.82 7.51 -11.54
C LEU A 126 -6.89 6.70 -10.63
N TYR A 127 -7.43 5.78 -9.85
CA TYR A 127 -6.63 4.92 -9.00
C TYR A 127 -5.63 4.10 -9.81
N ALA A 128 -6.10 3.43 -10.88
CA ALA A 128 -5.27 2.54 -11.70
C ALA A 128 -4.13 3.26 -12.42
N THR A 129 -4.29 4.55 -12.69
CA THR A 129 -3.35 5.35 -13.50
C THR A 129 -2.51 6.33 -12.67
N PHE A 130 -2.63 6.35 -11.35
CA PHE A 130 -1.67 7.09 -10.54
C PHE A 130 -0.23 6.63 -10.86
N PRO A 131 0.71 7.55 -11.12
CA PRO A 131 2.10 7.20 -11.44
C PRO A 131 2.72 6.21 -10.47
N ILE A 132 2.44 6.36 -9.18
CA ILE A 132 2.96 5.44 -8.16
C ILE A 132 2.39 4.01 -8.30
N ILE A 133 1.13 3.88 -8.72
CA ILE A 133 0.48 2.58 -8.95
C ILE A 133 1.11 1.91 -10.17
N ILE A 134 1.26 2.64 -11.28
CA ILE A 134 1.88 2.13 -12.50
C ILE A 134 3.34 1.75 -12.24
N LEU A 135 4.10 2.61 -11.56
CA LEU A 135 5.51 2.40 -11.28
C LEU A 135 5.76 1.12 -10.46
N LEU A 136 4.91 0.86 -9.46
CA LEU A 136 5.13 -0.19 -8.47
C LEU A 136 4.31 -1.46 -8.71
N SER A 137 3.30 -1.45 -9.61
CA SER A 137 2.54 -2.66 -9.94
C SER A 137 3.42 -3.70 -10.64
N GLY A 138 3.23 -4.96 -10.29
CA GLY A 138 3.99 -6.06 -10.87
C GLY A 138 5.45 -6.17 -10.40
N LEU A 139 5.85 -5.42 -9.36
CA LEU A 139 7.16 -5.61 -8.73
C LEU A 139 7.24 -6.88 -7.88
N GLY A 140 6.10 -7.49 -7.55
CA GLY A 140 6.03 -8.61 -6.61
C GLY A 140 6.13 -8.15 -5.16
N PHE A 141 5.53 -7.01 -4.83
CA PHE A 141 5.46 -6.48 -3.46
C PHE A 141 4.14 -6.81 -2.77
N SER A 142 4.18 -6.98 -1.46
CA SER A 142 2.99 -7.26 -0.66
C SER A 142 2.04 -6.06 -0.51
N ASP A 143 2.41 -4.87 -0.98
CA ASP A 143 1.62 -3.64 -0.82
C ASP A 143 0.29 -3.69 -1.56
N PHE A 144 0.29 -4.14 -2.83
CA PHE A 144 -0.94 -4.30 -3.62
C PHE A 144 -1.84 -5.40 -3.10
N THR A 145 -1.24 -6.51 -2.67
CA THR A 145 -1.99 -7.63 -2.07
C THR A 145 -2.70 -7.17 -0.79
N CYS A 146 -2.01 -6.45 0.08
CA CYS A 146 -2.61 -5.85 1.27
C CYS A 146 -3.71 -4.86 0.90
N GLY A 147 -3.43 -3.93 -0.03
CA GLY A 147 -4.39 -2.92 -0.49
C GLY A 147 -5.66 -3.54 -1.07
N ALA A 148 -5.53 -4.58 -1.89
CA ALA A 148 -6.66 -5.31 -2.46
C ALA A 148 -7.56 -5.90 -1.37
N PHE A 149 -6.97 -6.55 -0.37
CA PHE A 149 -7.75 -7.14 0.72
C PHE A 149 -8.37 -6.08 1.64
N VAL A 150 -7.72 -4.94 1.87
CA VAL A 150 -8.31 -3.80 2.60
C VAL A 150 -9.51 -3.23 1.83
N ILE A 151 -9.42 -3.08 0.51
CA ILE A 151 -10.53 -2.62 -0.34
C ILE A 151 -11.74 -3.56 -0.19
N TRP A 152 -11.54 -4.87 -0.35
CA TRP A 152 -12.59 -5.86 -0.21
C TRP A 152 -13.15 -5.91 1.22
N ALA A 153 -12.30 -5.76 2.24
CA ALA A 153 -12.76 -5.66 3.62
C ALA A 153 -13.72 -4.47 3.78
N PHE A 154 -13.39 -3.28 3.31
CA PHE A 154 -14.29 -2.13 3.41
C PHE A 154 -15.57 -2.29 2.58
N TYR A 155 -15.48 -2.89 1.40
CA TYR A 155 -16.68 -3.20 0.62
C TYR A 155 -17.65 -4.10 1.40
N PHE A 156 -17.14 -5.20 1.95
CA PHE A 156 -17.97 -6.11 2.75
C PHE A 156 -18.40 -5.51 4.09
N LEU A 157 -17.62 -4.62 4.70
CA LEU A 157 -18.04 -3.89 5.91
C LEU A 157 -19.29 -3.04 5.63
N VAL A 158 -19.30 -2.30 4.52
CA VAL A 158 -20.44 -1.48 4.14
C VAL A 158 -21.67 -2.35 3.85
N LEU A 159 -21.51 -3.44 3.09
CA LEU A 159 -22.59 -4.39 2.85
C LEU A 159 -23.10 -5.07 4.14
N ALA A 160 -22.20 -5.37 5.07
CA ALA A 160 -22.54 -5.99 6.36
C ALA A 160 -23.45 -5.10 7.21
N VAL A 161 -23.18 -3.80 7.18
CA VAL A 161 -23.95 -2.80 7.92
C VAL A 161 -25.26 -2.46 7.20
N LYS A 162 -25.20 -2.15 5.89
CA LYS A 162 -26.35 -1.59 5.15
C LYS A 162 -27.31 -2.66 4.62
N GLU A 163 -26.82 -3.81 4.22
CA GLU A 163 -27.62 -4.83 3.54
C GLU A 163 -27.83 -6.09 4.39
N ASN A 164 -26.77 -6.85 4.62
CA ASN A 164 -26.85 -8.15 5.26
C ASN A 164 -25.66 -8.41 6.20
N SER A 165 -25.94 -8.52 7.49
CA SER A 165 -24.91 -8.73 8.53
C SER A 165 -24.05 -9.98 8.31
N LYS A 166 -24.44 -10.95 7.47
CA LYS A 166 -23.59 -12.10 7.10
C LYS A 166 -22.26 -11.69 6.46
N PHE A 167 -22.22 -10.55 5.79
CA PHE A 167 -21.00 -10.03 5.18
C PHE A 167 -19.93 -9.64 6.21
N PHE A 168 -20.24 -9.53 7.51
CA PHE A 168 -19.21 -9.40 8.54
C PHE A 168 -18.21 -10.56 8.52
N ILE A 169 -18.62 -11.77 8.17
CA ILE A 169 -17.71 -12.92 8.06
C ILE A 169 -16.66 -12.64 6.97
N LEU A 170 -17.08 -12.19 5.81
CA LEU A 170 -16.17 -11.85 4.70
C LEU A 170 -15.31 -10.64 5.04
N PHE A 171 -15.87 -9.60 5.67
CA PHE A 171 -15.10 -8.45 6.14
C PHE A 171 -13.93 -8.88 7.02
N PHE A 172 -14.17 -9.68 8.04
CA PHE A 172 -13.15 -10.13 8.96
C PHE A 172 -12.12 -11.04 8.28
N LEU A 173 -12.54 -11.93 7.39
CA LEU A 173 -11.63 -12.78 6.62
C LEU A 173 -10.69 -11.95 5.73
N PHE A 174 -11.21 -10.99 4.96
CA PHE A 174 -10.40 -10.13 4.11
C PHE A 174 -9.49 -9.22 4.92
N TRP A 175 -9.95 -8.70 6.06
CA TRP A 175 -9.09 -7.94 6.97
C TRP A 175 -7.94 -8.79 7.52
N THR A 176 -8.22 -10.03 7.91
CA THR A 176 -7.19 -10.96 8.38
C THR A 176 -6.19 -11.30 7.28
N MET A 177 -6.62 -11.52 6.05
CA MET A 177 -5.72 -11.71 4.89
C MET A 177 -4.84 -10.47 4.65
N ALA A 178 -5.42 -9.27 4.75
CA ALA A 178 -4.66 -8.02 4.67
C ALA A 178 -3.60 -7.93 5.79
N PHE A 179 -3.98 -8.23 7.02
CA PHE A 179 -3.09 -8.24 8.18
C PHE A 179 -1.95 -9.27 8.05
N LEU A 180 -2.26 -10.48 7.59
CA LEU A 180 -1.27 -11.52 7.34
C LEU A 180 -0.41 -11.25 6.08
N THR A 181 -0.78 -10.24 5.29
CA THR A 181 0.03 -9.74 4.16
C THR A 181 0.94 -8.59 4.60
N ARG A 182 0.42 -7.67 5.45
CA ARG A 182 1.16 -6.57 6.07
C ARG A 182 0.54 -6.23 7.42
N PHE A 183 1.33 -6.29 8.48
CA PHE A 183 0.83 -6.06 9.84
C PHE A 183 0.23 -4.67 10.07
N ASN A 184 0.68 -3.65 9.31
CA ASN A 184 0.11 -2.31 9.39
C ASN A 184 -1.36 -2.23 8.92
N ALA A 185 -1.91 -3.27 8.26
CA ALA A 185 -3.35 -3.37 8.00
C ALA A 185 -4.19 -3.45 9.30
N ALA A 186 -3.57 -3.70 10.46
CA ALA A 186 -4.24 -3.57 11.76
C ALA A 186 -4.81 -2.16 11.98
N LEU A 187 -4.19 -1.13 11.38
CA LEU A 187 -4.60 0.27 11.55
C LEU A 187 -6.01 0.57 11.04
N ILE A 188 -6.56 -0.27 10.14
CA ILE A 188 -7.95 -0.09 9.72
C ILE A 188 -8.97 -0.30 10.85
N ILE A 189 -8.52 -0.76 12.03
CA ILE A 189 -9.39 -0.84 13.22
C ILE A 189 -10.02 0.53 13.55
N PHE A 190 -9.27 1.63 13.39
CA PHE A 190 -9.76 2.97 13.71
C PHE A 190 -10.94 3.41 12.83
N PRO A 191 -10.83 3.38 11.47
CA PRO A 191 -11.99 3.68 10.60
C PRO A 191 -13.13 2.67 10.76
N VAL A 192 -12.84 1.38 11.03
CA VAL A 192 -13.86 0.35 11.25
C VAL A 192 -14.67 0.62 12.51
N VAL A 193 -14.00 0.90 13.63
CA VAL A 193 -14.67 1.23 14.91
C VAL A 193 -15.53 2.48 14.74
N LEU A 194 -15.01 3.53 14.11
CA LEU A 194 -15.77 4.75 13.85
C LEU A 194 -17.02 4.45 13.01
N TYR A 195 -16.89 3.71 11.90
CA TYR A 195 -17.98 3.38 11.00
C TYR A 195 -19.06 2.51 11.67
N ILE A 196 -18.65 1.48 12.42
CA ILE A 196 -19.60 0.63 13.17
C ILE A 196 -20.32 1.46 14.25
N PHE A 197 -19.60 2.33 14.95
CA PHE A 197 -20.21 3.20 15.95
C PHE A 197 -21.26 4.14 15.36
N MET A 198 -20.94 4.76 14.21
CA MET A 198 -21.86 5.64 13.48
C MET A 198 -23.13 4.95 13.03
N ASN A 199 -23.02 3.69 12.63
CA ASN A 199 -24.13 2.92 12.02
C ASN A 199 -24.64 1.78 12.90
N LYS A 200 -24.37 1.81 14.21
CA LYS A 200 -24.72 0.70 15.14
C LYS A 200 -26.20 0.29 15.10
N GLN A 201 -27.11 1.25 14.82
CA GLN A 201 -28.53 1.02 14.74
C GLN A 201 -28.97 0.30 13.44
N GLU A 202 -28.16 0.34 12.40
CA GLU A 202 -28.43 -0.30 11.11
C GLU A 202 -28.02 -1.78 11.10
N ILE A 203 -27.17 -2.20 12.06
CA ILE A 203 -26.70 -3.57 12.15
C ILE A 203 -27.83 -4.50 12.59
N LYS A 204 -28.36 -5.29 11.65
CA LYS A 204 -29.50 -6.17 11.89
C LYS A 204 -29.21 -7.33 12.83
N ASN A 205 -27.97 -7.86 12.79
CA ASN A 205 -27.61 -9.04 13.59
C ASN A 205 -26.12 -9.07 13.99
N HIS A 206 -25.84 -8.72 15.23
CA HIS A 206 -24.50 -8.67 15.81
C HIS A 206 -23.80 -10.04 15.95
N LYS A 207 -24.53 -11.16 15.89
CA LYS A 207 -23.94 -12.51 15.98
C LYS A 207 -22.92 -12.75 14.87
N TYR A 208 -23.11 -12.16 13.68
CA TYR A 208 -22.20 -12.33 12.56
C TYR A 208 -20.86 -11.60 12.75
N ILE A 209 -20.77 -10.60 13.62
CA ILE A 209 -19.50 -10.03 14.08
C ILE A 209 -18.72 -11.11 14.84
N GLY A 210 -19.36 -11.82 15.78
CA GLY A 210 -18.73 -12.93 16.51
C GLY A 210 -18.28 -14.07 15.59
N TRP A 211 -19.09 -14.47 14.61
CA TRP A 211 -18.71 -15.48 13.61
C TRP A 211 -17.55 -15.01 12.72
N GLY A 212 -17.51 -13.73 12.35
CA GLY A 212 -16.41 -13.15 11.60
C GLY A 212 -15.09 -13.17 12.38
N ILE A 213 -15.12 -12.78 13.67
CA ILE A 213 -13.96 -12.85 14.56
C ILE A 213 -13.48 -14.31 14.71
N LEU A 214 -14.39 -15.26 14.88
CA LEU A 214 -14.05 -16.69 14.97
C LEU A 214 -13.39 -17.17 13.66
N ALA A 215 -13.93 -16.82 12.50
CA ALA A 215 -13.36 -17.17 11.20
C ALA A 215 -11.94 -16.60 11.04
N SER A 216 -11.72 -15.35 11.46
CA SER A 216 -10.39 -14.73 11.48
C SER A 216 -9.42 -15.48 12.39
N PHE A 217 -9.89 -15.87 13.56
CA PHE A 217 -9.07 -16.62 14.52
C PHE A 217 -8.65 -17.97 13.96
N LEU A 218 -9.57 -18.69 13.31
CA LEU A 218 -9.27 -19.96 12.63
C LEU A 218 -8.23 -19.80 11.51
N LEU A 219 -8.25 -18.67 10.79
CA LEU A 219 -7.26 -18.37 9.73
C LEU A 219 -5.89 -17.99 10.30
N ILE A 220 -5.84 -17.35 11.46
CA ILE A 220 -4.60 -16.88 12.08
C ILE A 220 -3.87 -17.98 12.87
N ILE A 221 -4.58 -18.96 13.44
CA ILE A 221 -4.01 -20.03 14.27
C ILE A 221 -2.82 -20.75 13.60
N PRO A 222 -2.90 -21.20 12.33
CA PRO A 222 -1.76 -21.86 11.69
C PRO A 222 -0.51 -20.98 11.62
N VAL A 223 -0.70 -19.66 11.45
CA VAL A 223 0.40 -18.69 11.39
C VAL A 223 1.01 -18.48 12.77
N LEU A 224 0.20 -18.35 13.80
CA LEU A 224 0.68 -18.27 15.19
C LEU A 224 1.43 -19.53 15.60
N TRP A 225 0.93 -20.71 15.21
CA TRP A 225 1.60 -21.98 15.42
C TRP A 225 2.96 -22.04 14.71
N PHE A 226 3.02 -21.60 13.47
CA PHE A 226 4.25 -21.47 12.72
C PHE A 226 5.26 -20.55 13.43
N TYR A 227 4.83 -19.39 13.93
CA TYR A 227 5.69 -18.46 14.67
C TYR A 227 6.18 -19.06 16.00
N GLN A 228 5.31 -19.81 16.72
CA GLN A 228 5.73 -20.51 17.93
C GLN A 228 6.85 -21.51 17.66
N ILE A 229 6.75 -22.28 16.57
CA ILE A 229 7.80 -23.26 16.20
C ILE A 229 9.11 -22.56 15.82
N LYS A 230 9.02 -21.44 15.10
CA LYS A 230 10.21 -20.77 14.53
C LYS A 230 10.92 -19.82 15.50
N PHE A 231 10.14 -19.11 16.32
CA PHE A 231 10.67 -18.06 17.21
C PHE A 231 10.57 -18.41 18.70
N GLY A 232 9.86 -19.49 19.05
CA GLY A 232 9.52 -19.77 20.45
C GLY A 232 8.54 -18.77 21.08
N ASN A 233 8.03 -17.81 20.27
CA ASN A 233 7.12 -16.75 20.70
C ASN A 233 6.16 -16.38 19.58
N ILE A 234 4.86 -16.60 19.80
CA ILE A 234 3.80 -16.34 18.81
C ILE A 234 3.65 -14.85 18.44
N LEU A 235 4.07 -13.95 19.31
CA LEU A 235 3.91 -12.51 19.14
C LEU A 235 5.17 -11.83 18.57
N PHE A 236 6.29 -12.53 18.45
CA PHE A 236 7.57 -11.95 18.08
C PHE A 236 7.51 -11.08 16.80
N PRO A 237 6.95 -11.54 15.65
CA PRO A 237 6.91 -10.74 14.44
C PRO A 237 6.04 -9.48 14.57
N PHE A 238 4.99 -9.54 15.38
CA PHE A 238 4.12 -8.38 15.63
C PHE A 238 4.82 -7.36 16.53
N MET A 239 5.49 -7.82 17.58
CA MET A 239 6.26 -6.97 18.49
C MET A 239 7.41 -6.27 17.74
N ASP A 240 8.08 -6.96 16.85
CA ASP A 240 9.14 -6.39 16.02
C ASP A 240 8.59 -5.28 15.09
N THR A 241 7.46 -5.53 14.43
CA THR A 241 6.85 -4.57 13.50
C THR A 241 6.30 -3.32 14.19
N PHE A 242 5.66 -3.47 15.36
CA PHE A 242 5.04 -2.34 16.06
C PHE A 242 5.96 -1.66 17.08
N GLY A 243 7.25 -1.98 17.09
CA GLY A 243 8.27 -1.29 17.90
C GLY A 243 8.30 -1.70 19.36
N ALA A 244 7.69 -2.83 19.73
CA ALA A 244 7.83 -3.41 21.07
C ALA A 244 9.22 -4.02 21.29
N THR A 245 9.92 -4.40 20.22
CA THR A 245 11.35 -4.67 20.18
C THR A 245 12.03 -3.44 19.59
N SER A 246 12.96 -2.84 20.29
CA SER A 246 13.61 -1.58 19.92
C SER A 246 14.48 -1.72 18.66
N ARG A 247 13.87 -1.70 17.48
CA ARG A 247 14.63 -1.37 16.27
C ARG A 247 14.90 0.14 16.28
N THR A 248 16.03 0.52 16.78
CA THR A 248 16.58 1.87 16.62
C THR A 248 17.09 2.01 15.20
N PHE A 249 16.35 2.72 14.35
CA PHE A 249 16.85 3.09 13.04
C PHE A 249 17.84 4.24 13.19
N SER A 250 19.04 4.06 12.63
CA SER A 250 20.03 5.13 12.56
C SER A 250 19.58 6.21 11.56
N PRO A 251 19.82 7.51 11.86
CA PRO A 251 19.66 8.60 10.89
C PRO A 251 20.47 8.43 9.60
N GLU A 252 21.51 7.59 9.62
CA GLU A 252 22.35 7.28 8.46
C GLU A 252 21.74 6.22 7.54
N TYR A 253 20.71 5.50 7.99
CA TYR A 253 19.99 4.56 7.15
C TYR A 253 19.25 5.28 6.02
N HIS A 254 19.45 4.84 4.78
CA HIS A 254 18.94 5.54 3.58
C HIS A 254 17.45 5.91 3.63
N PRO A 255 16.51 5.02 4.08
CA PRO A 255 15.09 5.36 4.17
C PRO A 255 14.70 6.19 5.42
N TYR A 256 15.65 6.52 6.31
CA TYR A 256 15.35 7.29 7.51
C TYR A 256 15.01 8.74 7.17
N ASN A 257 13.80 9.17 7.51
CA ASN A 257 13.32 10.53 7.28
C ASN A 257 12.26 10.88 8.35
N VAL A 258 12.49 11.92 9.10
CA VAL A 258 11.61 12.39 10.20
C VAL A 258 10.55 13.39 9.74
N ASP A 259 10.55 13.80 8.44
CA ASP A 259 9.59 14.79 7.94
C ASP A 259 8.16 14.24 7.92
N PRO A 260 7.23 14.74 8.77
CA PRO A 260 5.85 14.25 8.79
C PRO A 260 5.06 14.66 7.54
N LEU A 261 5.55 15.66 6.77
CA LEU A 261 4.91 16.15 5.56
C LEU A 261 5.41 15.46 4.28
N PHE A 262 6.24 14.41 4.40
CA PHE A 262 6.84 13.69 3.27
C PHE A 262 5.80 13.30 2.20
N TYR A 263 4.67 12.73 2.59
CA TYR A 263 3.63 12.30 1.65
C TYR A 263 2.82 13.46 1.08
N ILE A 264 2.68 14.56 1.81
CA ILE A 264 2.04 15.78 1.30
C ILE A 264 2.94 16.44 0.25
N LYS A 265 4.24 16.56 0.52
CA LYS A 265 5.22 17.14 -0.42
C LYS A 265 5.32 16.32 -1.70
N GLY A 266 5.23 14.98 -1.61
CA GLY A 266 5.25 14.06 -2.75
C GLY A 266 3.90 13.85 -3.43
N PHE A 267 2.81 14.44 -2.95
CA PHE A 267 1.45 14.09 -3.35
C PHE A 267 1.24 14.04 -4.86
N PHE A 268 1.57 15.11 -5.56
CA PHE A 268 1.37 15.17 -7.01
C PHE A 268 2.36 14.32 -7.80
N SER A 269 3.53 14.00 -7.25
CA SER A 269 4.43 13.02 -7.87
C SER A 269 3.89 11.59 -7.78
N TYR A 270 3.09 11.29 -6.76
CA TYR A 270 2.46 9.98 -6.60
C TYR A 270 1.16 9.84 -7.39
N THR A 271 0.38 10.92 -7.49
CA THR A 271 -0.97 10.90 -8.06
C THR A 271 -1.06 11.48 -9.48
N GLY A 272 0.02 12.10 -9.98
CA GLY A 272 0.10 12.65 -11.33
C GLY A 272 -0.44 14.07 -11.49
N PHE A 273 -0.16 14.63 -12.66
CA PHE A 273 -0.60 15.96 -13.02
C PHE A 273 -2.11 16.08 -13.15
N GLU A 274 -2.78 14.99 -13.48
CA GLU A 274 -4.24 14.86 -13.53
C GLU A 274 -4.88 15.18 -12.18
N SER A 275 -4.29 14.68 -11.10
CA SER A 275 -4.74 14.97 -9.74
C SER A 275 -4.55 16.42 -9.36
N PHE A 276 -3.48 17.07 -9.86
CA PHE A 276 -3.29 18.51 -9.72
C PHE A 276 -4.41 19.29 -10.40
N ILE A 277 -4.75 18.95 -11.66
CA ILE A 277 -5.85 19.58 -12.39
C ILE A 277 -7.17 19.40 -11.63
N ILE A 278 -7.48 18.18 -11.18
CA ILE A 278 -8.72 17.89 -10.45
C ILE A 278 -8.77 18.69 -9.14
N THR A 279 -7.68 18.69 -8.37
CA THR A 279 -7.60 19.43 -7.11
C THR A 279 -7.79 20.93 -7.34
N PHE A 280 -7.17 21.49 -8.37
CA PHE A 280 -7.32 22.88 -8.76
C PHE A 280 -8.77 23.24 -9.14
N LEU A 281 -9.43 22.37 -9.92
CA LEU A 281 -10.85 22.53 -10.27
C LEU A 281 -11.76 22.47 -9.05
N ILE A 282 -11.48 21.57 -8.10
CA ILE A 282 -12.21 21.48 -6.85
C ILE A 282 -12.07 22.78 -6.03
N ILE A 283 -10.84 23.31 -5.90
CA ILE A 283 -10.58 24.56 -5.17
C ILE A 283 -11.32 25.72 -5.82
N ILE A 284 -11.22 25.87 -7.14
CA ILE A 284 -11.94 26.92 -7.88
C ILE A 284 -13.45 26.75 -7.70
N GLY A 285 -13.96 25.52 -7.86
CA GLY A 285 -15.39 25.24 -7.69
C GLY A 285 -15.91 25.62 -6.32
N ILE A 286 -15.16 25.29 -5.26
CA ILE A 286 -15.49 25.69 -3.88
C ILE A 286 -15.45 27.20 -3.72
N ALA A 287 -14.41 27.87 -4.25
CA ALA A 287 -14.27 29.33 -4.18
C ALA A 287 -15.43 30.04 -4.88
N VAL A 288 -15.74 29.64 -6.12
CA VAL A 288 -16.88 30.18 -6.90
C VAL A 288 -18.20 29.93 -6.16
N TYR A 289 -18.40 28.73 -5.64
CA TYR A 289 -19.59 28.39 -4.86
C TYR A 289 -19.72 29.30 -3.61
N THR A 290 -18.64 29.47 -2.88
CA THR A 290 -18.62 30.30 -1.68
C THR A 290 -18.91 31.77 -2.01
N ILE A 291 -18.27 32.34 -3.05
CA ILE A 291 -18.49 33.72 -3.50
C ILE A 291 -19.95 33.94 -3.90
N ILE A 292 -20.51 33.02 -4.68
CA ILE A 292 -21.91 33.13 -5.15
C ILE A 292 -22.88 33.02 -3.97
N ARG A 293 -22.59 32.12 -3.02
CA ARG A 293 -23.44 31.95 -1.84
C ARG A 293 -23.32 33.11 -0.88
N VAL A 294 -22.16 33.65 -0.64
CA VAL A 294 -21.97 34.84 0.21
C VAL A 294 -22.67 36.05 -0.39
N LYS A 295 -22.66 36.20 -1.74
CA LYS A 295 -23.31 37.30 -2.42
C LYS A 295 -24.86 37.22 -2.40
N ASN A 296 -25.43 35.99 -2.32
CA ASN A 296 -26.85 35.74 -2.31
C ASN A 296 -27.46 35.49 -0.91
N GLN A 297 -26.69 35.71 0.17
CA GLN A 297 -27.04 35.23 1.49
C GLN A 297 -27.31 36.27 2.56
N SER A 298 -28.60 36.54 2.69
CA SER A 298 -29.21 36.71 4.02
C SER A 298 -29.43 35.35 4.74
N ASP A 299 -29.63 34.26 4.01
CA ASP A 299 -30.14 32.99 4.57
C ASP A 299 -29.10 32.08 5.25
N ILE A 300 -27.88 31.91 4.73
CA ILE A 300 -26.85 31.07 5.39
C ILE A 300 -26.16 31.81 6.53
N ARG A 301 -25.90 33.08 6.39
CA ARG A 301 -25.46 33.91 7.50
C ARG A 301 -26.44 33.82 8.67
N ASN A 302 -27.77 33.91 8.36
CA ASN A 302 -28.82 33.76 9.36
C ASN A 302 -28.90 32.33 9.90
N LYS A 303 -28.65 31.29 9.07
CA LYS A 303 -28.60 29.88 9.50
C LYS A 303 -27.35 29.58 10.32
N LEU A 304 -26.18 30.05 9.93
CA LEU A 304 -24.96 29.98 10.75
C LEU A 304 -25.08 30.79 12.03
N LEU A 305 -25.59 32.02 11.95
CA LEU A 305 -25.89 32.84 13.13
C LEU A 305 -26.96 32.18 14.00
N SER A 306 -28.00 31.54 13.43
CA SER A 306 -29.00 30.80 14.19
C SER A 306 -28.46 29.51 14.83
N ILE A 307 -27.45 28.86 14.24
CA ILE A 307 -26.71 27.75 14.86
C ILE A 307 -25.85 28.27 16.01
N VAL A 308 -25.16 29.41 15.83
CA VAL A 308 -24.32 30.03 16.87
C VAL A 308 -25.19 30.80 17.91
N SER A 309 -26.32 31.35 17.51
CA SER A 309 -27.26 32.09 18.39
C SER A 309 -28.30 31.19 19.07
N LYS A 310 -28.47 29.95 18.64
CA LYS A 310 -29.23 28.97 19.44
C LYS A 310 -28.56 28.85 20.79
N GLU A 311 -29.29 29.13 21.87
CA GLU A 311 -28.85 28.94 23.25
C GLU A 311 -28.63 27.46 23.64
N ASP A 312 -28.39 26.59 22.67
CA ASP A 312 -28.08 25.20 22.93
C ASP A 312 -26.64 25.07 23.41
N MET A 313 -26.50 25.16 24.73
CA MET A 313 -25.24 25.03 25.45
C MET A 313 -24.50 23.71 25.05
N ASN A 314 -25.26 22.66 24.73
CA ASN A 314 -24.72 21.35 24.35
C ASN A 314 -24.02 21.40 22.98
N LEU A 315 -24.62 22.06 21.97
CA LEU A 315 -24.00 22.20 20.64
C LEU A 315 -22.73 23.07 20.71
N LYS A 316 -22.76 24.19 21.46
CA LYS A 316 -21.56 25.04 21.65
C LYS A 316 -20.43 24.28 22.35
N PHE A 317 -20.75 23.46 23.33
CA PHE A 317 -19.77 22.62 24.04
C PHE A 317 -19.16 21.56 23.12
N LYS A 318 -19.96 20.89 22.28
CA LYS A 318 -19.44 19.92 21.30
C LYS A 318 -18.55 20.57 20.25
N LEU A 319 -18.92 21.76 19.75
CA LEU A 319 -18.08 22.52 18.82
C LEU A 319 -16.74 22.91 19.46
N LEU A 320 -16.77 23.32 20.73
CA LEU A 320 -15.54 23.64 21.48
C LEU A 320 -14.66 22.38 21.62
N ILE A 321 -15.22 21.25 22.02
CA ILE A 321 -14.47 19.98 22.14
C ILE A 321 -13.88 19.59 20.80
N PHE A 322 -14.65 19.68 19.71
CA PHE A 322 -14.18 19.38 18.37
C PHE A 322 -12.99 20.29 17.98
N ALA A 323 -13.11 21.59 18.21
CA ALA A 323 -12.04 22.54 17.90
C ALA A 323 -10.78 22.28 18.74
N VAL A 324 -10.93 22.00 20.04
CA VAL A 324 -9.80 21.71 20.94
C VAL A 324 -9.11 20.40 20.54
N LEU A 325 -9.86 19.32 20.31
CA LEU A 325 -9.28 18.05 19.90
C LEU A 325 -8.58 18.16 18.54
N THR A 326 -9.18 18.87 17.58
CA THR A 326 -8.56 19.12 16.26
C THR A 326 -7.27 19.91 16.41
N LEU A 327 -7.25 20.94 17.26
CA LEU A 327 -6.05 21.73 17.55
C LEU A 327 -4.95 20.87 18.20
N ILE A 328 -5.32 20.03 19.18
CA ILE A 328 -4.39 19.09 19.83
C ILE A 328 -3.81 18.15 18.77
N PHE A 329 -4.66 17.57 17.89
CA PHE A 329 -4.21 16.70 16.81
C PHE A 329 -3.18 17.41 15.91
N ILE A 330 -3.48 18.63 15.43
CA ILE A 330 -2.61 19.38 14.54
C ILE A 330 -1.27 19.71 15.21
N VAL A 331 -1.30 20.19 16.46
CA VAL A 331 -0.09 20.60 17.20
C VAL A 331 0.79 19.41 17.55
N THR A 332 0.20 18.27 17.89
CA THR A 332 0.96 17.08 18.31
C THR A 332 1.35 16.17 17.14
N PHE A 333 0.80 16.41 15.94
CA PHE A 333 1.08 15.58 14.75
C PHE A 333 2.57 15.56 14.41
N GLY A 334 3.12 14.36 14.30
CA GLY A 334 4.55 14.15 14.05
C GLY A 334 5.46 14.28 15.27
N GLN A 335 4.92 14.70 16.44
CA GLN A 335 5.69 14.87 17.69
C GLN A 335 5.43 13.73 18.69
N VAL A 336 4.26 13.08 18.59
CA VAL A 336 3.88 11.97 19.47
C VAL A 336 3.87 10.65 18.69
N HIS A 337 3.87 9.53 19.40
CA HIS A 337 3.76 8.21 18.79
C HIS A 337 2.48 8.08 17.95
N TYR A 338 2.55 7.41 16.80
CA TYR A 338 1.43 7.29 15.84
C TYR A 338 0.14 6.77 16.48
N MET A 339 0.21 5.81 17.44
CA MET A 339 -0.97 5.30 18.14
C MET A 339 -1.73 6.40 18.91
N VAL A 340 -0.99 7.37 19.50
CA VAL A 340 -1.61 8.51 20.19
C VAL A 340 -2.32 9.41 19.18
N SER A 341 -1.68 9.70 18.05
CA SER A 341 -2.30 10.48 16.96
C SER A 341 -3.56 9.80 16.41
N GLU A 342 -3.56 8.47 16.23
CA GLU A 342 -4.72 7.69 15.79
C GLU A 342 -5.88 7.77 16.79
N VAL A 343 -5.60 7.64 18.08
CA VAL A 343 -6.64 7.74 19.14
C VAL A 343 -7.22 9.14 19.19
N ILE A 344 -6.37 10.20 19.09
CA ILE A 344 -6.87 11.59 19.03
C ILE A 344 -7.74 11.78 17.79
N PHE A 345 -7.31 11.28 16.60
CA PHE A 345 -8.07 11.37 15.38
C PHE A 345 -9.41 10.63 15.47
N LEU A 346 -9.44 9.43 16.08
CA LEU A 346 -10.68 8.70 16.35
C LEU A 346 -11.62 9.53 17.24
N ALA A 347 -11.11 10.17 18.31
CA ALA A 347 -11.90 11.02 19.18
C ALA A 347 -12.47 12.23 18.41
N VAL A 348 -11.67 12.88 17.54
CA VAL A 348 -12.14 13.94 16.63
C VAL A 348 -13.28 13.43 15.75
N GLY A 349 -13.13 12.25 15.15
CA GLY A 349 -14.15 11.62 14.29
C GLY A 349 -15.46 11.32 15.04
N LEU A 350 -15.38 10.83 16.28
CA LEU A 350 -16.56 10.56 17.12
C LEU A 350 -17.31 11.85 17.48
N VAL A 351 -16.60 12.91 17.84
CA VAL A 351 -17.23 14.20 18.15
C VAL A 351 -17.82 14.81 16.87
N PHE A 352 -17.10 14.74 15.75
CA PHE A 352 -17.59 15.19 14.44
C PHE A 352 -18.88 14.50 14.04
N PHE A 353 -18.98 13.17 14.24
CA PHE A 353 -20.19 12.42 13.99
C PHE A 353 -21.39 12.94 14.83
N THR A 354 -21.19 13.22 16.12
CA THR A 354 -22.27 13.79 16.96
C THR A 354 -22.76 15.13 16.45
N LEU A 355 -21.85 15.98 15.95
CA LEU A 355 -22.18 17.28 15.35
C LEU A 355 -22.98 17.12 14.04
N ILE A 356 -22.58 16.18 13.17
CA ILE A 356 -23.27 15.88 11.92
C ILE A 356 -24.71 15.44 12.16
N ASN A 357 -24.92 14.59 13.16
CA ASN A 357 -26.26 14.11 13.51
C ASN A 357 -27.16 15.25 14.00
N GLU A 358 -26.64 16.19 14.77
CA GLU A 358 -27.39 17.38 15.20
C GLU A 358 -27.71 18.34 14.03
N LEU A 359 -26.81 18.39 13.04
CA LEU A 359 -27.01 19.18 11.81
C LEU A 359 -27.89 18.49 10.76
N ASN A 360 -28.34 17.25 11.05
CA ASN A 360 -29.16 16.43 10.13
C ASN A 360 -28.50 16.22 8.75
N ILE A 361 -27.16 16.09 8.68
CA ILE A 361 -26.44 15.78 7.45
C ILE A 361 -26.53 14.26 7.22
N LYS A 362 -27.20 13.88 6.12
CA LYS A 362 -27.41 12.47 5.75
C LYS A 362 -26.34 11.96 4.79
N ASN A 363 -26.18 10.63 4.74
CA ASN A 363 -25.35 9.91 3.74
C ASN A 363 -23.87 10.30 3.72
N ILE A 364 -23.30 10.68 4.86
CA ILE A 364 -21.88 11.07 4.97
C ILE A 364 -20.99 9.93 5.51
N ASP A 365 -21.60 8.87 6.02
CA ASP A 365 -20.94 7.76 6.71
C ASP A 365 -19.87 7.07 5.86
N LEU A 366 -20.17 6.79 4.57
CA LEU A 366 -19.19 6.22 3.65
C LEU A 366 -18.01 7.17 3.39
N HIS A 367 -18.29 8.49 3.28
CA HIS A 367 -17.23 9.48 3.07
C HIS A 367 -16.30 9.56 4.27
N ILE A 368 -16.85 9.50 5.49
CA ILE A 368 -16.06 9.46 6.74
C ILE A 368 -15.26 8.17 6.81
N LEU A 369 -15.83 7.02 6.45
CA LEU A 369 -15.11 5.74 6.41
C LEU A 369 -13.87 5.83 5.51
N VAL A 370 -14.04 6.31 4.27
CA VAL A 370 -12.94 6.38 3.30
C VAL A 370 -11.90 7.45 3.70
N PHE A 371 -12.35 8.60 4.21
CA PHE A 371 -11.44 9.62 4.73
C PHE A 371 -10.66 9.11 5.94
N SER A 372 -11.30 8.41 6.86
CA SER A 372 -10.63 7.82 8.03
C SER A 372 -9.69 6.69 7.63
N TRP A 373 -10.01 5.92 6.58
CA TRP A 373 -9.08 4.95 6.00
C TRP A 373 -7.80 5.65 5.50
N PHE A 374 -7.96 6.69 4.67
CA PHE A 374 -6.81 7.48 4.21
C PHE A 374 -5.99 8.00 5.39
N MET A 375 -6.65 8.59 6.40
CA MET A 375 -6.00 9.17 7.56
C MET A 375 -5.25 8.15 8.42
N ALA A 376 -5.78 6.93 8.61
CA ALA A 376 -5.11 5.89 9.38
C ALA A 376 -3.73 5.54 8.81
N PHE A 377 -3.63 5.31 7.49
CA PHE A 377 -2.32 5.07 6.88
C PHE A 377 -1.46 6.33 6.75
N PHE A 378 -2.09 7.49 6.56
CA PHE A 378 -1.37 8.77 6.49
C PHE A 378 -0.71 9.10 7.83
N ILE A 379 -1.42 8.99 8.95
CA ILE A 379 -0.90 9.25 10.30
C ILE A 379 0.28 8.31 10.58
N PHE A 380 0.08 7.01 10.42
CA PHE A 380 1.12 6.02 10.65
C PHE A 380 2.38 6.30 9.83
N ASN A 381 2.24 6.39 8.51
CA ASN A 381 3.37 6.57 7.61
C ASN A 381 4.05 7.95 7.77
N SER A 382 3.32 8.98 8.19
CA SER A 382 3.86 10.32 8.45
C SER A 382 4.68 10.39 9.74
N VAL A 383 4.29 9.64 10.77
CA VAL A 383 5.01 9.59 12.06
C VAL A 383 6.16 8.57 12.04
N TYR A 384 5.97 7.45 11.35
CA TYR A 384 7.00 6.41 11.24
C TYR A 384 8.24 6.95 10.54
N VAL A 385 9.43 6.68 11.10
CA VAL A 385 10.69 7.29 10.65
C VAL A 385 11.23 6.72 9.33
N ILE A 386 10.82 5.53 8.94
CA ILE A 386 11.18 4.95 7.64
C ILE A 386 10.15 5.39 6.61
N LYS A 387 10.60 6.16 5.62
CA LYS A 387 9.75 6.67 4.54
C LYS A 387 10.03 5.94 3.23
N SER A 388 8.96 5.61 2.54
CA SER A 388 9.03 5.10 1.17
C SER A 388 7.78 5.55 0.41
N SER A 389 7.96 5.94 -0.85
CA SER A 389 6.84 6.29 -1.75
C SER A 389 5.84 5.15 -1.90
N ARG A 390 6.29 3.89 -1.81
CA ARG A 390 5.42 2.69 -1.91
C ARG A 390 4.33 2.63 -0.84
N TYR A 391 4.55 3.21 0.34
CA TYR A 391 3.53 3.21 1.40
C TYR A 391 2.31 4.05 1.05
N PHE A 392 2.41 4.89 0.01
CA PHE A 392 1.27 5.62 -0.54
C PHE A 392 0.23 4.69 -1.19
N ILE A 393 0.60 3.47 -1.62
CA ILE A 393 -0.30 2.50 -2.26
C ILE A 393 -1.55 2.25 -1.40
N LEU A 394 -1.39 2.11 -0.08
CA LEU A 394 -2.51 1.87 0.84
C LEU A 394 -3.42 3.10 1.05
N MET A 395 -2.92 4.29 0.74
CA MET A 395 -3.67 5.56 0.78
C MET A 395 -4.34 5.88 -0.55
N ALA A 396 -3.79 5.38 -1.66
CA ALA A 396 -4.18 5.75 -3.02
C ALA A 396 -5.67 5.55 -3.35
N PRO A 397 -6.35 4.45 -2.96
CA PRO A 397 -7.78 4.31 -3.21
C PRO A 397 -8.61 5.38 -2.48
N GLY A 398 -8.24 5.72 -1.24
CA GLY A 398 -8.87 6.80 -0.47
C GLY A 398 -8.72 8.15 -1.17
N VAL A 399 -7.53 8.45 -1.69
CA VAL A 399 -7.26 9.67 -2.47
C VAL A 399 -8.10 9.72 -3.74
N ALA A 400 -8.15 8.64 -4.53
CA ALA A 400 -8.96 8.58 -5.75
C ALA A 400 -10.45 8.79 -5.47
N TYR A 401 -10.96 8.19 -4.38
CA TYR A 401 -12.33 8.40 -3.92
C TYR A 401 -12.61 9.87 -3.57
N LEU A 402 -11.73 10.50 -2.79
CA LEU A 402 -11.91 11.90 -2.36
C LEU A 402 -11.81 12.88 -3.53
N LEU A 403 -10.93 12.64 -4.49
CA LEU A 403 -10.84 13.43 -5.72
C LEU A 403 -12.14 13.30 -6.56
N LEU A 404 -12.65 12.08 -6.72
CA LEU A 404 -13.91 11.84 -7.39
C LEU A 404 -15.09 12.52 -6.69
N LEU A 405 -15.16 12.41 -5.36
CA LEU A 405 -16.20 13.04 -4.55
C LEU A 405 -16.20 14.57 -4.70
N GLY A 406 -15.01 15.18 -4.59
CA GLY A 406 -14.85 16.62 -4.75
C GLY A 406 -15.26 17.08 -6.16
N LEU A 407 -14.79 16.38 -7.18
CA LEU A 407 -15.14 16.67 -8.58
C LEU A 407 -16.66 16.58 -8.82
N ARG A 408 -17.30 15.48 -8.38
CA ARG A 408 -18.74 15.28 -8.49
C ARG A 408 -19.52 16.41 -7.80
N THR A 409 -19.09 16.81 -6.61
CA THR A 409 -19.74 17.88 -5.85
C THR A 409 -19.72 19.19 -6.63
N VAL A 410 -18.56 19.55 -7.20
CA VAL A 410 -18.42 20.76 -8.03
C VAL A 410 -19.31 20.69 -9.27
N PHE A 411 -19.32 19.55 -9.96
CA PHE A 411 -20.14 19.39 -11.18
C PHE A 411 -21.63 19.37 -10.89
N ASN A 412 -22.08 18.75 -9.82
CA ASN A 412 -23.50 18.77 -9.44
C ASN A 412 -23.99 20.19 -9.18
N GLU A 413 -23.21 21.02 -8.50
CA GLU A 413 -23.59 22.43 -8.27
C GLU A 413 -23.61 23.26 -9.56
N LEU A 414 -22.70 23.01 -10.51
CA LEU A 414 -22.67 23.65 -11.81
C LEU A 414 -23.86 23.24 -12.68
N THR A 415 -24.25 21.97 -12.65
CA THR A 415 -25.33 21.41 -13.48
C THR A 415 -26.69 21.94 -13.05
N VAL A 416 -26.96 22.07 -11.76
CA VAL A 416 -28.18 22.67 -11.21
C VAL A 416 -28.36 24.09 -11.74
N LYS A 417 -27.27 24.87 -11.89
CA LYS A 417 -27.33 26.26 -12.38
C LYS A 417 -27.53 26.38 -13.90
N LEU A 418 -26.92 25.46 -14.66
CA LEU A 418 -26.92 25.57 -16.14
C LEU A 418 -28.16 24.93 -16.80
N LYS A 419 -29.08 24.31 -16.06
CA LYS A 419 -30.27 23.59 -16.56
C LYS A 419 -30.01 22.57 -17.71
N LYS A 420 -28.74 22.21 -17.98
CA LYS A 420 -28.29 21.28 -19.03
C LYS A 420 -27.49 20.10 -18.45
N GLY A 421 -27.74 19.71 -17.23
CA GLY A 421 -26.86 19.05 -16.29
C GLY A 421 -26.36 17.65 -16.60
N ASN A 422 -27.10 16.81 -17.30
CA ASN A 422 -26.79 15.37 -17.28
C ASN A 422 -25.58 14.95 -18.15
N LEU A 423 -25.11 15.81 -19.07
CA LEU A 423 -24.02 15.48 -20.00
C LEU A 423 -22.67 16.13 -19.65
N ILE A 424 -22.63 17.13 -18.77
CA ILE A 424 -21.41 17.90 -18.51
C ILE A 424 -20.34 17.03 -17.84
N PHE A 425 -20.71 16.30 -16.80
CA PHE A 425 -19.76 15.39 -16.12
C PHE A 425 -19.26 14.26 -17.03
N PRO A 426 -20.13 13.50 -17.76
CA PRO A 426 -19.66 12.47 -18.69
C PRO A 426 -18.70 12.98 -19.76
N VAL A 427 -18.98 14.14 -20.36
CA VAL A 427 -18.10 14.73 -21.39
C VAL A 427 -16.76 15.14 -20.78
N PHE A 428 -16.77 15.79 -19.63
CA PHE A 428 -15.54 16.14 -18.93
C PHE A 428 -14.74 14.89 -18.54
N ALA A 429 -15.40 13.88 -17.97
CA ALA A 429 -14.77 12.61 -17.59
C ALA A 429 -14.16 11.90 -18.81
N LEU A 430 -14.82 11.96 -19.98
CA LEU A 430 -14.26 11.41 -21.23
C LEU A 430 -12.99 12.14 -21.66
N ILE A 431 -13.01 13.48 -21.67
CA ILE A 431 -11.83 14.29 -22.05
C ILE A 431 -10.66 13.99 -21.10
N LEU A 432 -10.94 13.97 -19.79
CA LEU A 432 -9.92 13.69 -18.79
C LEU A 432 -9.43 12.24 -18.86
N THR A 433 -10.31 11.29 -19.19
CA THR A 433 -9.92 9.88 -19.45
C THR A 433 -8.91 9.79 -20.59
N VAL A 434 -9.16 10.46 -21.72
CA VAL A 434 -8.21 10.47 -22.85
C VAL A 434 -6.88 11.09 -22.43
N PHE A 435 -6.91 12.19 -21.68
CA PHE A 435 -5.69 12.84 -21.18
C PHE A 435 -4.91 11.92 -20.22
N ILE A 436 -5.59 11.26 -19.29
CA ILE A 436 -4.99 10.29 -18.36
C ILE A 436 -4.32 9.14 -19.13
N LEU A 437 -4.99 8.59 -20.14
CA LEU A 437 -4.42 7.48 -20.92
C LEU A 437 -3.19 7.91 -21.74
N LEU A 438 -3.20 9.12 -22.30
CA LEU A 438 -2.04 9.68 -22.99
C LEU A 438 -0.86 9.92 -22.03
N SER A 439 -1.13 10.48 -20.84
CA SER A 439 -0.13 10.65 -19.78
C SER A 439 0.46 9.31 -19.33
N THR A 440 -0.39 8.31 -19.12
CA THR A 440 0.03 6.94 -18.79
C THR A 440 0.91 6.34 -19.90
N ALA A 441 0.51 6.48 -21.15
CA ALA A 441 1.29 5.97 -22.29
C ALA A 441 2.68 6.64 -22.39
N SER A 442 2.81 7.92 -22.01
CA SER A 442 4.09 8.62 -21.97
C SER A 442 4.96 8.22 -20.77
N LEU A 443 4.34 7.80 -19.66
CA LEU A 443 5.05 7.38 -18.44
C LEU A 443 5.69 5.99 -18.59
N LEU A 444 5.00 5.05 -19.23
CA LEU A 444 5.43 3.65 -19.30
C LEU A 444 6.87 3.45 -19.83
N PRO A 445 7.32 4.08 -20.93
CA PRO A 445 8.69 3.93 -21.40
C PRO A 445 9.73 4.44 -20.40
N SER A 446 9.42 5.49 -19.62
CA SER A 446 10.34 6.07 -18.64
C SER A 446 10.59 5.20 -17.41
N ILE A 447 9.80 4.14 -17.23
CA ILE A 447 9.96 3.21 -16.10
C ILE A 447 11.25 2.41 -16.25
N GLU A 448 11.57 1.95 -17.44
CA GLU A 448 12.79 1.19 -17.69
C GLU A 448 14.04 1.96 -17.27
N ASP A 449 14.12 3.25 -17.67
CA ASP A 449 15.25 4.12 -17.30
C ASP A 449 15.41 4.26 -15.79
N ARG A 450 14.29 4.35 -15.05
CA ARG A 450 14.30 4.49 -13.57
C ARG A 450 14.86 3.26 -12.86
N PHE A 451 14.72 2.08 -13.46
CA PHE A 451 15.17 0.82 -12.87
C PHE A 451 16.45 0.26 -13.54
N GLN A 452 17.07 0.98 -14.46
CA GLN A 452 18.25 0.53 -15.19
C GLN A 452 19.40 0.14 -14.23
N GLY A 453 19.65 0.89 -13.17
CA GLY A 453 20.67 0.55 -12.17
C GLY A 453 20.41 -0.79 -11.49
N ILE A 454 19.15 -1.08 -11.17
CA ILE A 454 18.75 -2.36 -10.56
C ILE A 454 18.90 -3.49 -11.57
N ARG A 455 18.50 -3.29 -12.82
CA ARG A 455 18.67 -4.26 -13.91
C ARG A 455 20.15 -4.67 -14.05
N VAL A 456 21.05 -3.69 -14.17
CA VAL A 456 22.49 -3.95 -14.29
C VAL A 456 23.03 -4.72 -13.07
N THR A 457 22.59 -4.35 -11.87
CA THR A 457 22.99 -5.04 -10.65
C THR A 457 22.50 -6.48 -10.63
N ASN A 458 21.23 -6.74 -10.94
CA ASN A 458 20.66 -8.09 -11.04
C ASN A 458 21.42 -8.97 -12.03
N GLU A 459 21.73 -8.42 -13.22
CA GLU A 459 22.49 -9.13 -14.24
C GLU A 459 23.89 -9.53 -13.74
N LYS A 460 24.60 -8.63 -13.06
CA LYS A 460 25.93 -8.91 -12.50
C LYS A 460 25.86 -9.95 -11.38
N ILE A 461 24.85 -9.90 -10.53
CA ILE A 461 24.67 -10.91 -9.48
C ILE A 461 24.35 -12.28 -10.09
N ALA A 462 23.51 -12.35 -11.13
CA ALA A 462 23.20 -13.59 -11.82
C ALA A 462 24.45 -14.22 -12.42
N ILE A 463 25.26 -13.43 -13.16
CA ILE A 463 26.53 -13.89 -13.74
C ILE A 463 27.52 -14.33 -12.66
N ALA A 464 27.65 -13.56 -11.56
CA ALA A 464 28.52 -13.90 -10.43
C ALA A 464 28.08 -15.22 -9.77
N SER A 465 26.77 -15.42 -9.59
CA SER A 465 26.20 -16.64 -9.02
C SER A 465 26.47 -17.87 -9.89
N GLU A 466 26.25 -17.75 -11.22
CA GLU A 466 26.51 -18.83 -12.17
C GLU A 466 28.01 -19.22 -12.20
N TRP A 467 28.90 -18.22 -12.23
CA TRP A 467 30.33 -18.45 -12.14
C TRP A 467 30.70 -19.15 -10.82
N PHE A 468 30.14 -18.73 -9.69
CA PHE A 468 30.45 -19.28 -8.37
C PHE A 468 29.98 -20.73 -8.22
N ILE A 469 28.82 -21.10 -8.74
CA ILE A 469 28.33 -22.48 -8.77
C ILE A 469 29.33 -23.41 -9.47
N ASN A 470 29.96 -22.93 -10.55
CA ASN A 470 30.97 -23.70 -11.29
C ASN A 470 32.34 -23.69 -10.58
N TYR A 471 32.68 -22.60 -9.87
CA TYR A 471 33.97 -22.49 -9.13
C TYR A 471 33.97 -23.34 -7.86
N GLU A 472 32.89 -23.33 -7.10
CA GLU A 472 32.73 -24.08 -5.83
C GLU A 472 31.46 -24.97 -5.93
N PRO A 473 31.57 -26.20 -6.48
CA PRO A 473 30.42 -27.09 -6.62
C PRO A 473 29.76 -27.46 -5.29
N ASP A 474 30.50 -27.40 -4.18
CA ASP A 474 30.00 -27.68 -2.82
C ASP A 474 29.48 -26.42 -2.09
N TYR A 475 29.16 -25.36 -2.85
CA TYR A 475 28.78 -24.05 -2.30
C TYR A 475 27.59 -24.11 -1.33
N LYS A 476 26.71 -25.10 -1.44
CA LYS A 476 25.54 -25.26 -0.55
C LYS A 476 25.93 -25.59 0.89
N ASN A 477 27.12 -26.15 1.10
CA ASN A 477 27.68 -26.47 2.41
C ASN A 477 28.59 -25.36 2.95
N LYS A 478 28.81 -24.28 2.18
CA LYS A 478 29.65 -23.15 2.57
C LYS A 478 28.88 -22.07 3.30
N VAL A 479 29.53 -21.37 4.19
CA VAL A 479 28.99 -20.18 4.88
C VAL A 479 29.25 -18.96 4.01
N ILE A 480 28.20 -18.48 3.36
CA ILE A 480 28.26 -17.35 2.42
C ILE A 480 27.63 -16.13 3.06
N TYR A 481 28.35 -15.00 3.06
CA TYR A 481 27.88 -13.71 3.48
C TYR A 481 27.73 -12.75 2.31
N SER A 482 26.76 -11.82 2.37
CA SER A 482 26.64 -10.76 1.36
C SER A 482 25.88 -9.55 1.89
N ASN A 483 26.28 -8.35 1.45
CA ASN A 483 25.45 -7.15 1.56
C ASN A 483 24.34 -7.09 0.48
N LEU A 484 24.42 -7.98 -0.52
CA LEU A 484 23.41 -8.22 -1.57
C LEU A 484 22.62 -9.52 -1.29
N TRP A 485 22.48 -9.92 -0.03
CA TRP A 485 22.02 -11.24 0.40
C TRP A 485 20.72 -11.74 -0.26
N PRO A 486 19.62 -10.92 -0.41
CA PRO A 486 18.36 -11.46 -0.94
C PRO A 486 18.50 -11.86 -2.41
N TYR A 487 19.21 -11.04 -3.20
CA TYR A 487 19.44 -11.31 -4.61
C TYR A 487 20.32 -12.56 -4.80
N LEU A 488 21.44 -12.62 -4.06
CA LEU A 488 22.39 -13.73 -4.16
C LEU A 488 21.72 -15.05 -3.71
N ALA A 489 20.99 -15.05 -2.59
CA ALA A 489 20.26 -16.21 -2.11
C ALA A 489 19.22 -16.71 -3.12
N TRP A 490 18.53 -15.79 -3.82
CA TRP A 490 17.60 -16.16 -4.89
C TRP A 490 18.29 -16.84 -6.08
N HIS A 491 19.45 -16.35 -6.50
CA HIS A 491 20.19 -16.95 -7.63
C HIS A 491 20.87 -18.27 -7.26
N LEU A 492 21.53 -18.35 -6.10
CA LEU A 492 22.20 -19.54 -5.61
C LEU A 492 21.24 -20.62 -5.09
N LYS A 493 19.99 -20.28 -4.76
CA LYS A 493 19.03 -21.19 -4.10
C LYS A 493 19.61 -21.82 -2.83
N THR A 494 20.33 -21.03 -2.04
CA THR A 494 20.96 -21.45 -0.77
C THR A 494 20.85 -20.35 0.28
N ASP A 495 21.13 -20.69 1.53
CA ASP A 495 21.18 -19.71 2.63
C ASP A 495 22.41 -18.79 2.45
N VAL A 496 22.12 -17.49 2.30
CA VAL A 496 23.14 -16.44 2.27
C VAL A 496 22.92 -15.53 3.46
N LYS A 497 23.94 -15.41 4.30
CA LYS A 497 23.88 -14.63 5.52
C LYS A 497 23.99 -13.13 5.24
N ILE A 498 23.29 -12.35 6.05
CA ILE A 498 23.33 -10.89 5.95
C ILE A 498 24.67 -10.36 6.43
N MET A 499 25.35 -9.59 5.56
CA MET A 499 26.50 -8.80 5.97
C MET A 499 26.07 -7.41 6.37
N PHE A 500 26.41 -6.99 7.59
CA PHE A 500 26.21 -5.63 8.06
C PHE A 500 27.22 -4.67 7.43
N THR A 501 26.80 -3.44 7.21
CA THR A 501 27.72 -2.36 6.86
C THR A 501 28.28 -1.75 8.14
N PHE A 502 29.59 -1.89 8.37
CA PHE A 502 30.27 -1.31 9.55
C PHE A 502 30.75 0.09 9.23
N LYS A 503 30.41 1.05 10.07
CA LYS A 503 30.85 2.43 9.98
C LYS A 503 30.88 3.10 11.35
N ASN A 504 31.99 3.80 11.66
CA ASN A 504 32.15 4.54 12.92
C ASN A 504 31.84 3.66 14.16
N ASN A 505 32.31 2.42 14.18
CA ASN A 505 32.07 1.42 15.23
C ASN A 505 30.61 1.00 15.39
N GLN A 506 29.74 1.24 14.41
CA GLN A 506 28.35 0.79 14.43
C GLN A 506 28.07 -0.16 13.24
N ALA A 507 27.18 -1.12 13.46
CA ALA A 507 26.73 -2.05 12.44
C ALA A 507 25.35 -1.62 11.93
N TYR A 508 25.23 -1.43 10.63
CA TYR A 508 23.99 -1.03 9.96
C TYR A 508 23.47 -2.18 9.10
N LEU A 509 22.17 -2.40 9.20
CA LEU A 509 21.46 -3.29 8.29
C LEU A 509 21.10 -2.53 7.01
N GLY A 510 21.66 -2.94 5.86
CA GLY A 510 21.44 -2.28 4.56
C GLY A 510 22.42 -1.15 4.28
N GLY A 511 22.21 -0.47 3.12
CA GLY A 511 23.13 0.58 2.65
C GLY A 511 23.14 1.83 3.53
N VAL A 512 24.31 2.39 3.69
CA VAL A 512 24.52 3.73 4.27
C VAL A 512 24.34 4.77 3.17
N LYS A 513 23.88 5.99 3.52
CA LYS A 513 23.69 7.11 2.57
C LYS A 513 24.96 7.34 1.73
N ASP A 514 24.78 7.67 0.46
CA ASP A 514 25.83 7.87 -0.54
C ASP A 514 26.99 8.78 -0.08
N ASN A 515 28.18 8.56 -0.67
CA ASN A 515 29.47 9.23 -0.38
C ASN A 515 30.15 8.85 0.94
N THR A 516 29.95 7.64 1.39
CA THR A 516 30.58 7.13 2.59
C THR A 516 31.92 6.49 2.26
N THR A 517 33.02 7.10 2.66
CA THR A 517 34.34 6.45 2.64
C THR A 517 34.49 5.55 3.85
N PHE A 518 34.86 4.29 3.63
CA PHE A 518 35.19 3.34 4.70
C PHE A 518 36.60 3.61 5.23
N THR A 519 36.72 3.70 6.53
CA THR A 519 38.00 3.83 7.21
C THR A 519 38.70 2.47 7.34
N GLN A 520 40.00 2.44 7.67
CA GLN A 520 40.70 1.21 7.97
C GLN A 520 40.06 0.45 9.16
N GLN A 521 39.48 1.18 10.12
CA GLN A 521 38.80 0.60 11.26
C GLN A 521 37.46 -0.06 10.85
N ASP A 522 36.72 0.53 9.90
CA ASP A 522 35.46 -0.04 9.36
C ASP A 522 35.76 -1.35 8.59
N ASN A 523 36.86 -1.36 7.82
CA ASN A 523 37.29 -2.55 7.10
C ASN A 523 37.73 -3.66 8.08
N LEU A 524 38.42 -3.31 9.16
CA LEU A 524 38.82 -4.26 10.20
C LEU A 524 37.61 -4.84 10.94
N ALA A 525 36.59 -4.00 11.25
CA ALA A 525 35.33 -4.45 11.85
C ALA A 525 34.60 -5.44 10.95
N SER A 526 34.55 -5.15 9.64
CA SER A 526 33.97 -6.04 8.64
C SER A 526 34.72 -7.37 8.55
N ASN A 527 36.07 -7.32 8.54
CA ASN A 527 36.90 -8.50 8.50
C ASN A 527 36.70 -9.39 9.74
N ASN A 528 36.73 -8.80 10.95
CA ASN A 528 36.54 -9.53 12.20
C ASN A 528 35.14 -10.17 12.27
N TYR A 529 34.09 -9.45 11.86
CA TYR A 529 32.74 -9.99 11.81
C TYR A 529 32.65 -11.24 10.92
N LEU A 530 33.26 -11.22 9.74
CA LEU A 530 33.28 -12.37 8.83
C LEU A 530 34.07 -13.55 9.41
N VAL A 531 35.21 -13.28 10.03
CA VAL A 531 36.06 -14.31 10.67
C VAL A 531 35.36 -14.96 11.86
N ASP A 532 34.77 -14.16 12.75
CA ASP A 532 34.07 -14.62 13.96
C ASP A 532 32.84 -15.47 13.63
N ASN A 533 32.22 -15.21 12.47
CA ASN A 533 31.08 -15.96 11.97
C ASN A 533 31.48 -17.10 11.00
N ASN A 534 32.75 -17.42 10.87
CA ASN A 534 33.28 -18.49 10.03
C ASN A 534 32.82 -18.40 8.56
N ALA A 535 32.78 -17.19 7.98
CA ALA A 535 32.43 -17.00 6.58
C ALA A 535 33.51 -17.64 5.68
N ASP A 536 33.11 -18.54 4.78
CA ASP A 536 33.99 -19.10 3.75
C ASP A 536 34.13 -18.13 2.58
N TYR A 537 33.00 -17.50 2.20
CA TYR A 537 32.90 -16.56 1.08
C TYR A 537 32.12 -15.31 1.46
N TYR A 538 32.54 -14.18 0.88
CA TYR A 538 31.83 -12.92 0.99
C TYR A 538 31.63 -12.28 -0.38
N PHE A 539 30.36 -11.97 -0.71
CA PHE A 539 29.99 -11.23 -1.91
C PHE A 539 29.66 -9.78 -1.53
N SER A 540 30.41 -8.86 -2.09
CA SER A 540 30.27 -7.42 -1.78
C SER A 540 29.90 -6.61 -3.01
N SER A 541 29.06 -5.58 -2.82
CA SER A 541 28.85 -4.51 -3.81
C SER A 541 29.94 -3.44 -3.76
N ASP A 542 30.79 -3.46 -2.74
CA ASP A 542 31.80 -2.45 -2.47
C ASP A 542 33.20 -3.07 -2.42
N ALA A 543 34.19 -2.35 -2.91
CA ALA A 543 35.59 -2.75 -2.76
C ALA A 543 36.03 -2.50 -1.30
N ILE A 544 36.20 -3.56 -0.52
CA ILE A 544 36.61 -3.53 0.89
C ILE A 544 37.99 -4.20 1.04
N ASN A 545 38.87 -3.58 1.79
CA ASN A 545 40.19 -4.17 2.07
C ASN A 545 40.09 -5.06 3.31
N LEU A 546 40.04 -6.38 3.08
CA LEU A 546 39.92 -7.42 4.12
C LEU A 546 41.28 -8.11 4.31
N THR A 547 41.72 -8.30 5.54
CA THR A 547 43.02 -8.92 5.86
C THR A 547 43.00 -10.45 5.83
N SER A 548 41.82 -11.05 6.12
CA SER A 548 41.62 -12.51 6.17
C SER A 548 40.93 -13.09 4.94
N TYR A 549 40.67 -12.25 3.94
CA TYR A 549 39.99 -12.63 2.70
C TYR A 549 40.71 -12.04 1.49
N LYS A 550 40.81 -12.81 0.41
CA LYS A 550 41.35 -12.37 -0.88
C LYS A 550 40.21 -12.21 -1.92
N PRO A 551 40.23 -11.18 -2.75
CA PRO A 551 39.31 -11.10 -3.88
C PRO A 551 39.71 -12.16 -4.92
N ILE A 552 38.77 -13.03 -5.32
CA ILE A 552 38.99 -14.09 -6.30
C ILE A 552 38.41 -13.76 -7.67
N LYS A 553 37.32 -12.98 -7.71
CA LYS A 553 36.66 -12.58 -8.96
C LYS A 553 35.85 -11.32 -8.77
N GLN A 554 35.68 -10.56 -9.87
CA GLN A 554 34.84 -9.36 -9.91
C GLN A 554 33.98 -9.34 -11.17
N PHE A 555 32.69 -8.98 -10.99
CA PHE A 555 31.70 -8.82 -12.05
C PHE A 555 31.02 -7.46 -11.89
N GLY A 556 31.55 -6.43 -12.58
CA GLY A 556 31.12 -5.05 -12.39
C GLY A 556 31.34 -4.58 -10.95
N SER A 557 30.26 -4.23 -10.24
CA SER A 557 30.32 -3.86 -8.82
C SER A 557 30.36 -5.06 -7.86
N VAL A 558 30.09 -6.28 -8.31
CA VAL A 558 30.06 -7.46 -7.43
C VAL A 558 31.45 -8.07 -7.33
N ILE A 559 32.02 -8.11 -6.14
CA ILE A 559 33.33 -8.69 -5.82
C ILE A 559 33.12 -9.90 -4.92
N ILE A 560 33.76 -11.02 -5.29
CA ILE A 560 33.75 -12.26 -4.53
C ILE A 560 35.06 -12.40 -3.78
N TYR A 561 34.97 -12.53 -2.47
CA TYR A 561 36.08 -12.75 -1.57
C TYR A 561 36.04 -14.18 -1.02
N GLU A 562 37.21 -14.82 -0.94
CA GLU A 562 37.41 -16.13 -0.37
C GLU A 562 38.31 -16.02 0.87
N ARG A 563 38.01 -16.77 1.91
CA ARG A 563 38.86 -16.85 3.13
C ARG A 563 40.25 -17.39 2.79
N ILE A 564 41.28 -16.76 3.33
CA ILE A 564 42.69 -17.17 3.13
C ILE A 564 43.05 -18.34 4.05
#